data_55d9b9fa1ce3eed25b1edb3761b15d59
#
_entry.id   55d9b9fa1ce3eed25b1edb3761b15d59
#
_cell.length_a   1.000
_cell.length_b   1.000
_cell.length_c   1.000
_cell.angle_alpha   90.00
_cell.angle_beta   90.00
_cell.angle_gamma   90.00
#
_symmetry.space_group_name_H-M   'P 1'
#
loop_
_entity.id
_entity.type
_entity.pdbx_description
1 polymer ?
#
loop_
_entity_poly.entity_id
_entity_poly.type
_entity_poly.pdbx_seq_one_letter_code
_entity_poly.pdbx_strand_id
1 'polypeptide(L)'
;VRFSKSEDGGKTLMKNPPQGGGDNHDMWIDPLLPARMMVAHDGCASVSLNRGASFERIVLPIAQMYHVSTDDQIPYYVYGNRQDGWSYRGPSNSQQGYIPVGLWRGVGGCESGFAKPDPFDNNIIWSGCYDGGLERYDLKTGYAREVRVWPEAGYGWTPADLKYRWHWNFPLSFSPHIKHRVYVGSQFVHKTDDGGQSWQVISPDLTL
;
A
#
# COMPACT_ATOMS: atom_id res chain seq x y z
N VAL A 1 -13.98 -8.50 -6.42
CA VAL A 1 -15.45 -8.70 -6.62
C VAL A 1 -15.99 -9.70 -5.61
N ARG A 2 -17.28 -9.57 -5.22
CA ARG A 2 -17.94 -10.56 -4.35
C ARG A 2 -18.63 -11.61 -5.21
N PHE A 3 -18.68 -12.84 -4.75
CA PHE A 3 -19.47 -13.90 -5.38
C PHE A 3 -20.78 -14.16 -4.61
N SER A 4 -21.74 -14.77 -5.28
CA SER A 4 -22.99 -15.24 -4.69
C SER A 4 -23.10 -16.75 -4.85
N LYS A 5 -23.81 -17.41 -3.94
CA LYS A 5 -24.03 -18.86 -3.95
C LYS A 5 -25.51 -19.17 -4.11
N SER A 6 -25.79 -20.13 -4.99
CA SER A 6 -27.09 -20.75 -5.15
C SER A 6 -26.96 -22.27 -4.97
N GLU A 7 -27.97 -22.92 -4.40
CA GLU A 7 -28.06 -24.38 -4.26
C GLU A 7 -29.23 -24.97 -5.06
N ASP A 8 -29.95 -24.14 -5.78
CA ASP A 8 -31.18 -24.51 -6.52
C ASP A 8 -31.14 -24.10 -8.01
N GLY A 9 -29.92 -24.04 -8.57
CA GLY A 9 -29.74 -23.71 -10.00
C GLY A 9 -29.97 -22.22 -10.32
N GLY A 10 -29.72 -21.33 -9.38
CA GLY A 10 -29.82 -19.88 -9.58
C GLY A 10 -31.23 -19.29 -9.29
N LYS A 11 -32.16 -20.11 -8.82
CA LYS A 11 -33.50 -19.62 -8.48
C LYS A 11 -33.49 -18.74 -7.23
N THR A 12 -32.64 -19.12 -6.27
CA THR A 12 -32.38 -18.30 -5.08
C THR A 12 -30.88 -18.10 -4.88
N LEU A 13 -30.49 -16.96 -4.32
CA LEU A 13 -29.13 -16.65 -3.96
C LEU A 13 -29.00 -16.53 -2.44
N MET A 14 -27.97 -17.13 -1.89
CA MET A 14 -27.67 -17.01 -0.48
C MET A 14 -27.36 -15.55 -0.15
N LYS A 15 -28.05 -15.02 0.86
CA LYS A 15 -27.78 -13.67 1.34
C LYS A 15 -26.45 -13.65 2.13
N ASN A 16 -25.50 -12.83 1.66
CA ASN A 16 -24.19 -12.66 2.30
C ASN A 16 -23.42 -13.98 2.54
N PRO A 17 -23.13 -14.79 1.50
CA PRO A 17 -22.30 -15.97 1.67
C PRO A 17 -20.89 -15.59 2.16
N PRO A 18 -20.21 -16.45 2.92
CA PRO A 18 -18.79 -16.25 3.23
C PRO A 18 -17.97 -16.07 1.95
N GLN A 19 -17.08 -15.08 1.92
CA GLN A 19 -16.39 -14.68 0.68
C GLN A 19 -14.97 -15.28 0.55
N GLY A 20 -14.43 -15.85 1.60
CA GLY A 20 -13.04 -16.29 1.62
C GLY A 20 -12.03 -15.14 1.75
N GLY A 21 -12.25 -14.03 1.09
CA GLY A 21 -11.43 -12.82 1.16
C GLY A 21 -12.14 -11.60 0.58
N GLY A 22 -11.42 -10.47 0.56
CA GLY A 22 -11.84 -9.27 -0.14
C GLY A 22 -11.36 -9.29 -1.59
N ASP A 23 -12.13 -8.68 -2.48
CA ASP A 23 -11.84 -8.54 -3.90
C ASP A 23 -11.42 -9.86 -4.58
N ASN A 24 -12.40 -10.75 -4.71
CA ASN A 24 -12.18 -12.08 -5.26
C ASN A 24 -12.00 -12.00 -6.79
N HIS A 25 -11.00 -12.70 -7.31
CA HIS A 25 -10.62 -12.70 -8.73
C HIS A 25 -10.98 -14.01 -9.42
N ASP A 26 -10.81 -15.14 -8.73
CA ASP A 26 -11.06 -16.44 -9.31
C ASP A 26 -11.53 -17.45 -8.26
N MET A 27 -12.21 -18.49 -8.72
CA MET A 27 -12.70 -19.57 -7.88
C MET A 27 -12.55 -20.91 -8.58
N TRP A 28 -11.97 -21.87 -7.90
CA TRP A 28 -11.94 -23.25 -8.32
C TRP A 28 -12.76 -24.13 -7.38
N ILE A 29 -13.59 -25.02 -7.95
CA ILE A 29 -14.35 -26.03 -7.22
C ILE A 29 -13.87 -27.38 -7.69
N ASP A 30 -13.49 -28.25 -6.76
CA ASP A 30 -13.02 -29.58 -7.08
C ASP A 30 -14.14 -30.41 -7.75
N PRO A 31 -13.95 -30.90 -8.98
CA PRO A 31 -14.98 -31.66 -9.69
C PRO A 31 -15.25 -33.05 -9.07
N LEU A 32 -14.30 -33.60 -8.33
CA LEU A 32 -14.42 -34.88 -7.66
C LEU A 32 -14.92 -34.78 -6.23
N LEU A 33 -14.67 -33.64 -5.57
CA LEU A 33 -15.09 -33.36 -4.21
C LEU A 33 -15.58 -31.92 -4.09
N PRO A 34 -16.82 -31.60 -4.52
CA PRO A 34 -17.33 -30.22 -4.55
C PRO A 34 -17.41 -29.51 -3.20
N ALA A 35 -17.20 -30.22 -2.09
CA ALA A 35 -17.01 -29.60 -0.79
C ALA A 35 -15.71 -28.80 -0.69
N ARG A 36 -14.69 -29.17 -1.50
CA ARG A 36 -13.40 -28.52 -1.57
C ARG A 36 -13.41 -27.41 -2.61
N MET A 37 -13.10 -26.21 -2.18
CA MET A 37 -13.08 -25.02 -3.02
C MET A 37 -11.86 -24.17 -2.69
N MET A 38 -11.37 -23.41 -3.65
CA MET A 38 -10.35 -22.39 -3.46
C MET A 38 -10.83 -21.08 -4.08
N VAL A 39 -10.59 -19.99 -3.40
CA VAL A 39 -10.85 -18.63 -3.89
C VAL A 39 -9.54 -17.86 -3.88
N ALA A 40 -9.20 -17.28 -5.02
CA ALA A 40 -8.10 -16.32 -5.15
C ALA A 40 -8.64 -14.90 -4.93
N HIS A 41 -7.96 -14.11 -4.14
CA HIS A 41 -8.35 -12.75 -3.77
C HIS A 41 -7.12 -11.90 -3.48
N ASP A 42 -7.27 -10.57 -3.39
CA ASP A 42 -6.16 -9.63 -3.19
C ASP A 42 -5.28 -9.97 -1.98
N GLY A 43 -5.88 -10.47 -0.94
CA GLY A 43 -5.14 -10.87 0.24
C GLY A 43 -4.49 -12.25 0.17
N CYS A 44 -4.50 -12.98 -0.93
CA CYS A 44 -3.86 -14.24 -1.27
C CYS A 44 -4.85 -15.31 -1.80
N ALA A 45 -5.04 -16.41 -1.09
CA ALA A 45 -6.01 -17.46 -1.39
C ALA A 45 -6.67 -17.97 -0.11
N SER A 46 -7.86 -18.53 -0.26
CA SER A 46 -8.59 -19.17 0.84
C SER A 46 -9.16 -20.51 0.37
N VAL A 47 -9.13 -21.50 1.25
CA VAL A 47 -9.64 -22.86 0.99
C VAL A 47 -10.87 -23.12 1.87
N SER A 48 -11.88 -23.70 1.26
CA SER A 48 -13.04 -24.28 1.96
C SER A 48 -13.08 -25.78 1.76
N LEU A 49 -13.44 -26.51 2.79
CA LEU A 49 -13.69 -27.96 2.75
C LEU A 49 -15.18 -28.29 3.02
N ASN A 50 -16.03 -27.27 3.08
CA ASN A 50 -17.44 -27.41 3.43
C ASN A 50 -18.38 -26.60 2.50
N ARG A 51 -18.07 -26.60 1.20
CA ARG A 51 -18.86 -25.91 0.16
C ARG A 51 -18.99 -24.39 0.38
N GLY A 52 -17.93 -23.76 0.91
CA GLY A 52 -17.92 -22.32 1.15
C GLY A 52 -18.71 -21.88 2.39
N ALA A 53 -19.07 -22.79 3.30
CA ALA A 53 -19.68 -22.43 4.57
C ALA A 53 -18.68 -21.74 5.51
N SER A 54 -17.38 -22.07 5.38
CA SER A 54 -16.26 -21.36 5.98
C SER A 54 -15.03 -21.45 5.08
N PHE A 55 -14.09 -20.53 5.29
CA PHE A 55 -12.82 -20.48 4.57
C PHE A 55 -11.64 -20.35 5.52
N GLU A 56 -10.58 -21.06 5.21
CA GLU A 56 -9.28 -20.92 5.84
C GLU A 56 -8.34 -20.16 4.89
N ARG A 57 -7.75 -19.07 5.35
CA ARG A 57 -6.88 -18.22 4.56
C ARG A 57 -5.47 -18.82 4.49
N ILE A 58 -4.94 -18.94 3.29
CA ILE A 58 -3.54 -19.29 3.05
C ILE A 58 -2.75 -17.98 3.06
N VAL A 59 -1.82 -17.85 4.00
CA VAL A 59 -0.94 -16.67 4.08
C VAL A 59 0.42 -17.04 3.51
N LEU A 60 0.81 -16.38 2.42
CA LEU A 60 2.10 -16.54 1.78
C LEU A 60 2.97 -15.29 2.02
N PRO A 61 4.29 -15.44 2.14
CA PRO A 61 5.22 -14.33 2.31
C PRO A 61 5.53 -13.64 0.98
N ILE A 62 4.50 -13.19 0.28
CA ILE A 62 4.58 -12.52 -1.02
C ILE A 62 3.89 -11.17 -0.94
N ALA A 63 4.33 -10.23 -1.77
CA ALA A 63 3.72 -8.93 -1.91
C ALA A 63 4.04 -8.33 -3.29
N GLN A 64 3.08 -7.62 -3.86
CA GLN A 64 3.34 -6.75 -5.00
C GLN A 64 3.84 -5.41 -4.47
N MET A 65 5.10 -5.09 -4.73
CA MET A 65 5.71 -3.83 -4.32
C MET A 65 5.78 -2.87 -5.52
N TYR A 66 5.41 -1.60 -5.32
CA TYR A 66 5.42 -0.61 -6.40
C TYR A 66 6.82 -0.07 -6.69
N HIS A 67 7.42 0.54 -5.69
CA HIS A 67 8.76 1.11 -5.78
C HIS A 67 9.59 0.64 -4.61
N VAL A 68 10.86 0.37 -4.87
CA VAL A 68 11.79 -0.09 -3.86
C VAL A 68 12.84 0.98 -3.60
N SER A 69 13.09 1.27 -2.34
CA SER A 69 14.20 2.11 -1.87
C SER A 69 14.95 1.43 -0.74
N THR A 70 16.15 1.90 -0.47
CA THR A 70 17.01 1.39 0.60
C THR A 70 17.57 2.55 1.42
N ASP A 71 17.96 2.26 2.65
CA ASP A 71 18.78 3.15 3.46
C ASP A 71 20.30 2.79 3.32
N ASP A 72 21.12 3.46 4.07
CA ASP A 72 22.58 3.31 4.11
C ASP A 72 23.11 2.50 5.30
N GLN A 73 22.23 1.85 6.04
CA GLN A 73 22.60 1.00 7.18
C GLN A 73 23.32 -0.30 6.71
N ILE A 74 24.03 -0.97 7.60
CA ILE A 74 24.65 -2.27 7.35
C ILE A 74 24.23 -3.26 8.44
N PRO A 75 23.41 -4.28 8.11
CA PRO A 75 22.71 -4.48 6.83
C PRO A 75 21.70 -3.37 6.56
N TYR A 76 21.52 -3.01 5.29
CA TYR A 76 20.53 -2.01 4.90
C TYR A 76 19.10 -2.56 5.02
N TYR A 77 18.14 -1.65 5.10
CA TYR A 77 16.73 -1.99 5.00
C TYR A 77 16.20 -1.69 3.60
N VAL A 78 15.21 -2.48 3.21
CA VAL A 78 14.44 -2.33 1.98
C VAL A 78 13.07 -1.77 2.32
N TYR A 79 12.61 -0.80 1.57
CA TYR A 79 11.34 -0.10 1.76
C TYR A 79 10.49 -0.18 0.49
N GLY A 80 9.17 -0.25 0.65
CA GLY A 80 8.25 -0.18 -0.48
C GLY A 80 6.79 -0.20 -0.04
N ASN A 81 5.93 0.30 -0.93
CA ASN A 81 4.48 0.25 -0.78
C ASN A 81 3.98 -1.09 -1.33
N ARG A 82 3.14 -1.75 -0.58
CA ARG A 82 2.52 -3.01 -0.99
C ARG A 82 1.10 -2.76 -1.48
N GLN A 83 0.77 -3.24 -2.68
CA GLN A 83 -0.60 -3.25 -3.19
C GLN A 83 -1.56 -3.85 -2.15
N ASP A 84 -2.72 -3.24 -1.96
CA ASP A 84 -3.75 -3.62 -0.99
C ASP A 84 -3.25 -3.69 0.46
N GLY A 85 -2.33 -2.82 0.81
CA GLY A 85 -1.77 -2.79 2.16
C GLY A 85 -1.07 -1.49 2.53
N TRP A 86 -0.16 -1.61 3.47
CA TRP A 86 0.66 -0.51 3.97
C TRP A 86 2.00 -0.45 3.24
N SER A 87 2.74 0.62 3.47
CA SER A 87 4.17 0.64 3.17
C SER A 87 4.93 -0.15 4.22
N TYR A 88 5.93 -0.87 3.79
CA TYR A 88 6.72 -1.74 4.65
C TYR A 88 8.21 -1.46 4.55
N ARG A 89 8.92 -1.81 5.63
CA ARG A 89 10.37 -1.98 5.61
C ARG A 89 10.74 -3.37 6.11
N GLY A 90 11.79 -3.95 5.55
CA GLY A 90 12.39 -5.20 6.01
C GLY A 90 13.90 -5.17 5.86
N PRO A 91 14.66 -5.93 6.66
CA PRO A 91 16.10 -5.98 6.55
C PRO A 91 16.53 -6.69 5.27
N SER A 92 17.67 -6.30 4.69
CA SER A 92 18.27 -6.98 3.53
C SER A 92 18.90 -8.33 3.88
N ASN A 93 19.12 -8.60 5.15
CA ASN A 93 19.72 -9.83 5.64
C ASN A 93 19.17 -10.19 7.02
N SER A 94 19.23 -11.45 7.39
CA SER A 94 18.90 -11.94 8.73
C SER A 94 19.81 -13.10 9.14
N GLN A 95 19.91 -13.35 10.44
CA GLN A 95 20.69 -14.47 10.96
C GLN A 95 20.04 -15.84 10.71
N GLN A 96 18.82 -15.87 10.16
CA GLN A 96 18.04 -17.10 9.95
C GLN A 96 18.23 -17.71 8.55
N GLY A 97 19.07 -17.11 7.69
CA GLY A 97 19.27 -17.55 6.31
C GLY A 97 18.14 -17.21 5.34
N TYR A 98 17.05 -16.63 5.81
CA TYR A 98 15.91 -16.09 5.06
C TYR A 98 15.30 -14.91 5.83
N ILE A 99 14.47 -14.10 5.21
CA ILE A 99 13.82 -12.96 5.85
C ILE A 99 12.38 -13.34 6.19
N PRO A 100 12.08 -13.73 7.44
CA PRO A 100 10.72 -14.10 7.83
C PRO A 100 9.79 -12.88 7.83
N VAL A 101 8.48 -13.14 7.62
CA VAL A 101 7.44 -12.09 7.58
C VAL A 101 7.48 -11.21 8.84
N GLY A 102 7.79 -11.76 10.00
CA GLY A 102 7.85 -11.01 11.27
C GLY A 102 8.95 -9.93 11.34
N LEU A 103 9.89 -9.89 10.39
CA LEU A 103 10.89 -8.83 10.29
C LEU A 103 10.43 -7.66 9.43
N TRP A 104 9.37 -7.82 8.67
CA TRP A 104 8.74 -6.74 7.92
C TRP A 104 7.82 -5.94 8.84
N ARG A 105 7.97 -4.62 8.81
CA ARG A 105 7.20 -3.69 9.66
C ARG A 105 6.55 -2.62 8.81
N GLY A 106 5.30 -2.26 9.15
CA GLY A 106 4.60 -1.13 8.56
C GLY A 106 5.30 0.19 8.89
N VAL A 107 5.37 1.09 7.92
CA VAL A 107 6.02 2.40 8.04
C VAL A 107 5.14 3.54 7.53
N GLY A 108 3.84 3.44 7.77
CA GLY A 108 2.86 4.43 7.32
C GLY A 108 2.48 4.27 5.86
N GLY A 109 1.89 5.30 5.27
CA GLY A 109 1.44 5.31 3.90
C GLY A 109 0.34 4.29 3.59
N CYS A 110 0.20 3.96 2.33
CA CYS A 110 -0.70 2.88 1.91
C CYS A 110 -0.14 2.14 0.69
N GLU A 111 -1.00 1.60 -0.15
CA GLU A 111 -0.69 0.66 -1.20
C GLU A 111 0.11 1.23 -2.38
N SER A 112 0.17 2.55 -2.57
CA SER A 112 0.77 3.16 -3.76
C SER A 112 1.84 4.19 -3.43
N GLY A 113 2.59 4.60 -4.45
CA GLY A 113 3.60 5.64 -4.33
C GLY A 113 4.97 5.11 -3.93
N PHE A 114 5.64 5.85 -3.07
CA PHE A 114 6.99 5.59 -2.62
C PHE A 114 7.05 5.51 -1.10
N ALA A 115 7.82 4.58 -0.57
CA ALA A 115 8.26 4.57 0.81
C ALA A 115 9.77 4.79 0.85
N LYS A 116 10.21 5.93 1.38
CA LYS A 116 11.62 6.32 1.36
C LYS A 116 12.12 6.74 2.74
N PRO A 117 13.25 6.21 3.21
CA PRO A 117 13.91 6.73 4.39
C PRO A 117 14.47 8.13 4.10
N ASP A 118 14.45 9.00 5.11
CA ASP A 118 15.11 10.29 5.03
C ASP A 118 16.63 10.07 4.96
N PRO A 119 17.34 10.61 3.96
CA PRO A 119 18.77 10.35 3.77
C PRO A 119 19.66 10.93 4.88
N PHE A 120 19.11 11.76 5.78
CA PHE A 120 19.83 12.35 6.90
C PHE A 120 19.40 11.80 8.27
N ASP A 121 18.30 11.01 8.32
CA ASP A 121 17.82 10.34 9.54
C ASP A 121 17.03 9.07 9.21
N ASN A 122 17.67 7.93 9.27
CA ASN A 122 17.07 6.62 9.00
C ASN A 122 15.88 6.25 9.92
N ASN A 123 15.61 7.05 10.96
CA ASN A 123 14.41 6.86 11.78
C ASN A 123 13.15 7.49 11.17
N ILE A 124 13.33 8.34 10.18
CA ILE A 124 12.22 9.03 9.52
C ILE A 124 11.98 8.40 8.14
N ILE A 125 10.76 7.96 7.92
CA ILE A 125 10.32 7.42 6.64
C ILE A 125 9.18 8.27 6.11
N TRP A 126 9.23 8.60 4.83
CA TRP A 126 8.17 9.26 4.10
C TRP A 126 7.48 8.23 3.21
N SER A 127 6.19 8.06 3.41
CA SER A 127 5.41 7.04 2.72
C SER A 127 4.20 7.66 2.04
N GLY A 128 4.12 7.48 0.72
CA GLY A 128 3.02 7.96 -0.11
C GLY A 128 1.80 7.06 -0.04
N CYS A 129 0.71 7.61 -0.56
CA CYS A 129 -0.56 6.94 -0.82
C CYS A 129 -1.24 7.64 -2.00
N TYR A 130 -2.22 7.05 -2.64
CA TYR A 130 -2.98 7.71 -3.71
C TYR A 130 -3.62 9.03 -3.23
N ASP A 131 -4.11 9.86 -4.16
CA ASP A 131 -4.72 11.17 -3.90
C ASP A 131 -3.84 12.15 -3.10
N GLY A 132 -2.51 12.06 -3.29
CA GLY A 132 -1.55 12.93 -2.61
C GLY A 132 -1.41 12.63 -1.12
N GLY A 133 -1.93 11.51 -0.65
CA GLY A 133 -1.71 11.03 0.71
C GLY A 133 -0.21 10.87 0.97
N LEU A 134 0.29 11.47 2.03
CA LEU A 134 1.70 11.42 2.40
C LEU A 134 1.84 11.42 3.90
N GLU A 135 2.56 10.44 4.41
CA GLU A 135 2.84 10.32 5.83
C GLU A 135 4.34 10.38 6.11
N ARG A 136 4.66 10.99 7.24
CA ARG A 136 5.98 11.01 7.83
C ARG A 136 5.96 10.14 9.08
N TYR A 137 6.55 8.97 8.97
CA TYR A 137 6.63 7.95 10.04
C TYR A 137 7.91 8.10 10.83
N ASP A 138 7.84 8.01 12.15
CA ASP A 138 8.99 8.03 13.05
C ASP A 138 9.14 6.66 13.71
N LEU A 139 10.24 5.97 13.41
CA LEU A 139 10.55 4.63 13.94
C LEU A 139 10.77 4.62 15.45
N LYS A 140 11.20 5.73 16.06
CA LYS A 140 11.46 5.82 17.50
C LYS A 140 10.17 5.84 18.30
N THR A 141 9.18 6.52 17.77
CA THR A 141 7.88 6.68 18.45
C THR A 141 6.83 5.70 17.94
N GLY A 142 6.99 5.19 16.71
CA GLY A 142 5.99 4.36 16.04
C GLY A 142 4.81 5.15 15.49
N TYR A 143 4.87 6.48 15.47
CA TYR A 143 3.78 7.32 14.98
C TYR A 143 3.99 7.76 13.54
N ALA A 144 2.91 7.72 12.74
CA ALA A 144 2.79 8.38 11.45
C ALA A 144 2.03 9.70 11.63
N ARG A 145 2.56 10.75 11.02
CA ARG A 145 1.86 12.03 10.90
C ARG A 145 1.55 12.29 9.44
N GLU A 146 0.30 12.58 9.13
CA GLU A 146 -0.08 13.03 7.80
C GLU A 146 0.53 14.39 7.49
N VAL A 147 1.16 14.49 6.33
CA VAL A 147 1.92 15.67 5.88
C VAL A 147 1.62 16.01 4.41
N ARG A 148 0.43 15.66 3.94
CA ARG A 148 0.01 15.95 2.55
C ARG A 148 0.04 17.45 2.24
N VAL A 149 0.27 17.76 0.97
CA VAL A 149 0.37 19.13 0.47
C VAL A 149 -0.92 19.92 0.68
N TRP A 150 -2.06 19.25 0.49
CA TRP A 150 -3.39 19.84 0.64
C TRP A 150 -4.36 18.80 1.23
N PRO A 151 -5.09 19.16 2.30
CA PRO A 151 -6.00 18.24 2.98
C PRO A 151 -7.33 18.11 2.22
N GLU A 152 -7.32 17.37 1.12
CA GLU A 152 -8.47 17.16 0.26
C GLU A 152 -8.69 15.66 0.05
N ALA A 153 -9.92 15.19 0.16
CA ALA A 153 -10.30 13.83 -0.16
C ALA A 153 -10.65 13.75 -1.64
N GLY A 154 -9.73 13.19 -2.45
CA GLY A 154 -9.92 13.09 -3.91
C GLY A 154 -10.85 11.96 -4.34
N TYR A 155 -11.13 11.00 -3.47
CA TYR A 155 -11.90 9.82 -3.82
C TYR A 155 -13.36 10.15 -4.14
N GLY A 156 -13.79 9.84 -5.36
CA GLY A 156 -15.16 10.09 -5.84
C GLY A 156 -15.39 11.49 -6.44
N TRP A 157 -14.37 12.34 -6.45
CA TRP A 157 -14.42 13.65 -7.12
C TRP A 157 -13.84 13.58 -8.52
N THR A 158 -14.28 14.49 -9.40
CA THR A 158 -13.63 14.60 -10.71
C THR A 158 -12.30 15.32 -10.58
N PRO A 159 -11.28 14.96 -11.36
CA PRO A 159 -9.99 15.66 -11.31
C PRO A 159 -10.09 17.18 -11.57
N ALA A 160 -11.16 17.63 -12.26
CA ALA A 160 -11.41 19.04 -12.51
C ALA A 160 -11.80 19.83 -11.25
N ASP A 161 -12.37 19.16 -10.27
CA ASP A 161 -12.84 19.79 -9.02
C ASP A 161 -11.76 19.80 -7.93
N LEU A 162 -10.65 19.07 -8.16
CA LEU A 162 -9.55 18.99 -7.21
C LEU A 162 -8.55 20.14 -7.41
N LYS A 163 -8.06 20.68 -6.29
CA LYS A 163 -7.01 21.68 -6.32
C LYS A 163 -5.72 21.15 -6.93
N TYR A 164 -5.36 19.92 -6.59
CA TYR A 164 -4.19 19.22 -7.13
C TYR A 164 -4.57 17.86 -7.68
N ARG A 165 -4.04 17.54 -8.88
CA ARG A 165 -4.24 16.25 -9.55
C ARG A 165 -3.05 15.36 -9.22
N TRP A 166 -3.30 14.23 -8.58
CA TRP A 166 -2.28 13.29 -8.15
C TRP A 166 -2.31 12.03 -8.99
N HIS A 167 -1.13 11.58 -9.40
CA HIS A 167 -0.98 10.26 -10.00
C HIS A 167 -1.01 9.20 -8.90
N TRP A 168 -1.42 7.97 -9.23
CA TRP A 168 -1.44 6.83 -8.31
C TRP A 168 -0.08 6.65 -7.60
N ASN A 169 1.01 6.74 -8.35
CA ASN A 169 2.38 6.73 -7.85
C ASN A 169 3.01 8.12 -8.03
N PHE A 170 2.55 9.13 -7.31
CA PHE A 170 3.14 10.45 -7.43
C PHE A 170 4.59 10.47 -6.93
N PRO A 171 5.48 11.24 -7.57
CA PRO A 171 6.90 11.25 -7.23
C PRO A 171 7.16 11.85 -5.86
N LEU A 172 8.07 11.22 -5.13
CA LEU A 172 8.63 11.66 -3.86
C LEU A 172 10.15 11.65 -3.95
N SER A 173 10.80 12.78 -3.67
CA SER A 173 12.25 12.91 -3.73
C SER A 173 12.79 13.78 -2.61
N PHE A 174 14.00 13.48 -2.15
CA PHE A 174 14.74 14.30 -1.21
C PHE A 174 15.78 15.16 -1.93
N SER A 175 16.07 16.33 -1.38
CA SER A 175 17.22 17.10 -1.82
C SER A 175 18.51 16.41 -1.35
N PRO A 176 19.47 16.13 -2.26
CA PRO A 176 20.77 15.62 -1.84
C PRO A 176 21.66 16.71 -1.22
N HIS A 177 21.26 17.98 -1.31
CA HIS A 177 22.09 19.13 -0.92
C HIS A 177 21.57 19.83 0.32
N ILE A 178 20.25 19.79 0.56
CA ILE A 178 19.61 20.57 1.62
C ILE A 178 18.86 19.60 2.53
N LYS A 179 19.34 19.49 3.76
CA LYS A 179 18.75 18.67 4.80
C LYS A 179 17.28 19.02 5.02
N HIS A 180 16.43 18.02 5.24
CA HIS A 180 15.00 18.15 5.46
C HIS A 180 14.17 18.69 4.29
N ARG A 181 14.79 18.98 3.14
CA ARG A 181 14.05 19.37 1.95
C ARG A 181 13.51 18.17 1.21
N VAL A 182 12.19 18.17 1.04
CA VAL A 182 11.44 17.12 0.33
C VAL A 182 10.64 17.73 -0.80
N TYR A 183 10.56 17.01 -1.91
CA TYR A 183 9.79 17.37 -3.09
C TYR A 183 8.74 16.30 -3.36
N VAL A 184 7.54 16.73 -3.76
CA VAL A 184 6.49 15.85 -4.29
C VAL A 184 5.87 16.48 -5.53
N GLY A 185 5.33 15.65 -6.43
CA GLY A 185 4.72 16.08 -7.67
C GLY A 185 3.23 15.80 -7.73
N SER A 186 2.43 16.83 -7.93
CA SER A 186 1.10 16.77 -8.55
C SER A 186 1.24 17.22 -10.02
N GLN A 187 0.30 17.97 -10.58
CA GLN A 187 0.57 18.75 -11.78
C GLN A 187 1.61 19.86 -11.55
N PHE A 188 1.95 20.14 -10.30
CA PHE A 188 3.02 21.04 -9.88
C PHE A 188 4.09 20.30 -9.11
N VAL A 189 5.27 20.88 -8.98
CA VAL A 189 6.26 20.47 -8.00
C VAL A 189 6.04 21.25 -6.71
N HIS A 190 5.92 20.52 -5.61
CA HIS A 190 5.80 21.06 -4.27
C HIS A 190 7.07 20.81 -3.47
N LYS A 191 7.41 21.72 -2.60
CA LYS A 191 8.58 21.64 -1.73
C LYS A 191 8.20 21.92 -0.28
N THR A 192 8.80 21.17 0.63
CA THR A 192 8.81 21.47 2.07
C THR A 192 10.24 21.50 2.60
N ASP A 193 10.49 22.36 3.59
CA ASP A 193 11.76 22.46 4.32
C ASP A 193 11.59 22.23 5.83
N ASP A 194 10.35 21.97 6.29
CA ASP A 194 9.97 21.90 7.71
C ASP A 194 9.32 20.56 8.10
N GLY A 195 9.63 19.50 7.33
CA GLY A 195 9.11 18.16 7.60
C GLY A 195 7.63 18.01 7.26
N GLY A 196 7.14 18.76 6.27
CA GLY A 196 5.78 18.69 5.78
C GLY A 196 4.76 19.48 6.60
N GLN A 197 5.20 20.44 7.42
CA GLN A 197 4.30 21.34 8.12
C GLN A 197 3.74 22.41 7.18
N SER A 198 4.55 22.84 6.21
CA SER A 198 4.13 23.73 5.13
C SER A 198 4.70 23.29 3.78
N TRP A 199 4.03 23.69 2.72
CA TRP A 199 4.40 23.37 1.34
C TRP A 199 4.38 24.61 0.46
N GLN A 200 5.31 24.66 -0.48
CA GLN A 200 5.42 25.72 -1.48
C GLN A 200 5.34 25.09 -2.88
N VAL A 201 4.52 25.65 -3.76
CA VAL A 201 4.56 25.36 -5.20
C VAL A 201 5.78 26.07 -5.79
N ILE A 202 6.63 25.32 -6.51
CA ILE A 202 7.88 25.83 -7.08
C ILE A 202 8.00 25.63 -8.61
N SER A 203 6.93 25.20 -9.27
CA SER A 203 6.88 25.05 -10.72
C SER A 203 5.59 25.63 -11.29
N PRO A 204 5.51 25.93 -12.60
CA PRO A 204 4.23 26.05 -13.32
C PRO A 204 3.52 24.68 -13.36
N ASP A 205 2.30 24.64 -13.93
CA ASP A 205 1.64 23.38 -14.29
C ASP A 205 2.49 22.65 -15.35
N LEU A 206 2.88 21.42 -15.06
CA LEU A 206 3.76 20.58 -15.88
C LEU A 206 2.98 19.60 -16.78
N THR A 207 1.65 19.66 -16.74
CA THR A 207 0.77 18.74 -17.47
C THR A 207 0.08 19.38 -18.67
N LEU A 208 0.45 20.60 -19.01
CA LEU A 208 -0.07 21.35 -20.16
C LEU A 208 0.72 21.06 -21.45
#